data_070ac1e50076512ce6d601dec3305af5
#
_entry.id   070ac1e50076512ce6d601dec3305af5
#
_cell.length_a   1.000
_cell.length_b   1.000
_cell.length_c   1.000
_cell.angle_alpha   90.00
_cell.angle_beta   90.00
_cell.angle_gamma   90.00
#
_symmetry.space_group_name_H-M   'P 1'
#
loop_
_entity.id
_entity.type
_entity.pdbx_description
1 polymer ?
#
loop_
_entity_poly.entity_id
_entity_poly.type
_entity_poly.pdbx_seq_one_letter_code
_entity_poly.pdbx_strand_id
1 'polypeptide(L)'
;MLRRERSQNPDPTKQNKQNKDNNTRELFGNIRALEGEENNRKFTLSFSSEEPYTRWFGPEILDHAEGAIDLSRLSEMGVVLFNHDRDKVMGKITRTWIEDNRGCAEIEFDTDERAEVIRQKVASGTLKGVSVGYSVDSWEEVMPGKVSTDGRFTGPCSIARKWTPLEISIVSVPADASVGVGRELETEQESVDMMETLLRLTTYNKNLMEVKR
;
A
#
# COMPACT_ATOMS: atom_id res chain seq x y z
N MET A 1 -52.76 -19.15 -25.15
CA MET A 1 -51.78 -19.70 -24.19
C MET A 1 -50.53 -18.84 -24.22
N LEU A 2 -50.41 -17.92 -23.29
CA LEU A 2 -49.24 -17.03 -23.16
C LEU A 2 -48.33 -17.60 -22.07
N ARG A 3 -47.12 -18.07 -22.44
CA ARG A 3 -46.07 -18.47 -21.49
C ARG A 3 -45.47 -17.21 -20.88
N ARG A 4 -45.61 -17.06 -19.58
CA ARG A 4 -44.87 -16.08 -18.76
C ARG A 4 -43.44 -16.57 -18.60
N GLU A 5 -42.46 -15.86 -19.14
CA GLU A 5 -41.04 -16.04 -18.82
C GLU A 5 -40.81 -15.51 -17.41
N ARG A 6 -40.25 -16.35 -16.53
CA ARG A 6 -39.76 -15.96 -15.19
C ARG A 6 -38.44 -15.24 -15.36
N SER A 7 -38.40 -13.98 -15.02
CA SER A 7 -37.18 -13.23 -14.83
C SER A 7 -36.40 -13.86 -13.66
N GLN A 8 -35.23 -14.38 -13.93
CA GLN A 8 -34.28 -14.83 -12.91
C GLN A 8 -33.56 -13.59 -12.39
N ASN A 9 -33.84 -13.21 -11.13
CA ASN A 9 -33.01 -12.25 -10.40
C ASN A 9 -31.62 -12.88 -10.18
N PRO A 10 -30.52 -12.18 -10.48
CA PRO A 10 -29.20 -12.70 -10.18
C PRO A 10 -28.95 -12.73 -8.66
N ASP A 11 -28.39 -13.82 -8.19
CA ASP A 11 -27.99 -14.09 -6.80
C ASP A 11 -26.99 -13.03 -6.33
N PRO A 12 -27.28 -12.24 -5.26
CA PRO A 12 -26.39 -11.19 -4.76
C PRO A 12 -25.07 -11.69 -4.19
N THR A 13 -24.94 -13.01 -3.92
CA THR A 13 -23.70 -13.59 -3.38
C THR A 13 -22.58 -13.79 -4.40
N LYS A 14 -22.87 -13.67 -5.72
CA LYS A 14 -21.86 -13.86 -6.79
C LYS A 14 -21.12 -12.57 -7.20
N GLN A 15 -21.58 -11.39 -6.77
CA GLN A 15 -20.95 -10.12 -7.18
C GLN A 15 -19.76 -9.68 -6.31
N ASN A 16 -19.47 -10.36 -5.20
CA ASN A 16 -18.47 -9.90 -4.23
C ASN A 16 -17.09 -10.57 -4.32
N LYS A 17 -16.86 -11.42 -5.35
CA LYS A 17 -15.57 -12.10 -5.53
C LYS A 17 -14.60 -11.47 -6.54
N GLN A 18 -15.02 -10.46 -7.32
CA GLN A 18 -14.19 -9.93 -8.42
C GLN A 18 -13.42 -8.64 -8.12
N ASN A 19 -13.57 -8.01 -6.93
CA ASN A 19 -12.89 -6.74 -6.60
C ASN A 19 -11.79 -6.84 -5.52
N LYS A 20 -11.33 -8.06 -5.18
CA LYS A 20 -10.19 -8.24 -4.27
C LYS A 20 -8.82 -8.27 -4.97
N ASP A 21 -8.76 -8.25 -6.30
CA ASP A 21 -7.58 -8.73 -7.01
C ASP A 21 -6.54 -7.67 -7.42
N ASN A 22 -6.83 -6.36 -7.25
CA ASN A 22 -5.84 -5.30 -7.53
C ASN A 22 -5.91 -4.22 -6.45
N ASN A 23 -5.09 -4.35 -5.43
CA ASN A 23 -4.92 -3.34 -4.41
C ASN A 23 -3.76 -2.40 -4.78
N THR A 24 -3.92 -1.11 -4.51
CA THR A 24 -2.82 -0.14 -4.54
C THR A 24 -2.54 0.33 -3.13
N ARG A 25 -1.28 0.49 -2.79
CA ARG A 25 -0.83 1.04 -1.52
C ARG A 25 0.18 2.12 -1.77
N GLU A 26 -0.12 3.31 -1.32
CA GLU A 26 0.72 4.48 -1.46
C GLU A 26 1.55 4.68 -0.19
N LEU A 27 2.84 4.94 -0.38
CA LEU A 27 3.81 5.14 0.67
C LEU A 27 4.61 6.41 0.36
N PHE A 28 5.08 7.10 1.39
CA PHE A 28 6.23 7.97 1.20
C PHE A 28 7.48 7.10 1.14
N GLY A 29 7.91 6.79 -0.07
CA GLY A 29 9.17 6.08 -0.30
C GLY A 29 10.35 7.02 -0.10
N ASN A 30 11.40 6.56 0.57
CA ASN A 30 12.70 7.19 0.48
C ASN A 30 13.24 6.94 -0.94
N ILE A 31 13.16 7.95 -1.81
CA ILE A 31 13.77 7.91 -3.14
C ILE A 31 15.14 8.57 -3.04
N ARG A 32 16.19 7.83 -3.40
CA ARG A 32 17.56 8.34 -3.41
C ARG A 32 18.15 8.16 -4.80
N ALA A 33 18.78 9.23 -5.32
CA ALA A 33 19.60 9.13 -6.53
C ALA A 33 20.85 8.27 -6.25
N LEU A 34 21.22 7.44 -7.20
CA LEU A 34 22.53 6.77 -7.18
C LEU A 34 23.62 7.75 -7.63
N GLU A 35 24.76 7.69 -6.95
CA GLU A 35 25.89 8.58 -7.26
C GLU A 35 26.61 8.15 -8.55
N GLY A 36 27.17 9.12 -9.27
CA GLY A 36 27.92 8.94 -10.52
C GLY A 36 27.17 9.43 -11.76
N GLU A 37 27.91 9.99 -12.74
CA GLU A 37 27.33 10.53 -13.97
C GLU A 37 26.55 9.49 -14.80
N GLU A 38 27.01 8.24 -14.80
CA GLU A 38 26.35 7.10 -15.46
C GLU A 38 25.05 6.70 -14.78
N ASN A 39 24.84 7.10 -13.51
CA ASN A 39 23.68 6.75 -12.70
C ASN A 39 22.65 7.89 -12.59
N ASN A 40 22.79 8.97 -13.37
CA ASN A 40 21.93 10.14 -13.24
C ASN A 40 20.43 9.89 -13.46
N ARG A 41 20.05 8.72 -14.00
CA ARG A 41 18.67 8.28 -14.22
C ARG A 41 18.23 7.17 -13.27
N LYS A 42 19.13 6.66 -12.43
CA LYS A 42 18.88 5.55 -11.50
C LYS A 42 18.60 6.05 -10.10
N PHE A 43 17.62 5.45 -9.48
CA PHE A 43 17.20 5.76 -8.12
C PHE A 43 16.91 4.48 -7.36
N THR A 44 17.21 4.49 -6.06
CA THR A 44 16.70 3.47 -5.14
C THR A 44 15.50 4.01 -4.39
N LEU A 45 14.53 3.15 -4.13
CA LEU A 45 13.33 3.49 -3.38
C LEU A 45 12.80 2.31 -2.57
N SER A 46 12.01 2.61 -1.53
CA SER A 46 11.19 1.63 -0.84
C SER A 46 9.76 1.74 -1.36
N PHE A 47 9.17 0.62 -1.78
CA PHE A 47 7.81 0.58 -2.33
C PHE A 47 6.79 -0.06 -1.39
N SER A 48 7.22 -0.72 -0.31
CA SER A 48 6.32 -1.31 0.70
C SER A 48 6.99 -1.40 2.07
N SER A 49 6.16 -1.53 3.12
CA SER A 49 6.58 -1.74 4.50
C SER A 49 5.53 -2.54 5.27
N GLU A 50 5.85 -2.97 6.49
CA GLU A 50 4.90 -3.62 7.41
C GLU A 50 4.06 -2.63 8.23
N GLU A 51 4.22 -1.32 8.03
CA GLU A 51 3.39 -0.32 8.70
C GLU A 51 1.91 -0.54 8.37
N PRO A 52 1.00 -0.53 9.37
CA PRO A 52 -0.42 -0.69 9.10
C PRO A 52 -0.96 0.43 8.21
N TYR A 53 -1.71 0.06 7.18
CA TYR A 53 -2.39 0.99 6.29
C TYR A 53 -3.90 0.89 6.47
N THR A 54 -4.56 2.02 6.79
CA THR A 54 -5.99 2.03 7.05
C THR A 54 -6.80 1.90 5.76
N ARG A 55 -7.54 0.80 5.64
CA ARG A 55 -8.51 0.54 4.57
C ARG A 55 -9.94 0.73 5.09
N TRP A 56 -10.91 0.70 4.18
CA TRP A 56 -12.34 0.74 4.55
C TRP A 56 -12.76 -0.47 5.44
N PHE A 57 -12.03 -1.57 5.38
CA PHE A 57 -12.24 -2.78 6.20
C PHE A 57 -11.38 -2.85 7.46
N GLY A 58 -10.53 -1.87 7.72
CA GLY A 58 -9.62 -1.81 8.87
C GLY A 58 -8.14 -1.75 8.48
N PRO A 59 -7.24 -1.87 9.45
CA PRO A 59 -5.80 -1.86 9.21
C PRO A 59 -5.36 -3.06 8.36
N GLU A 60 -4.62 -2.80 7.30
CA GLU A 60 -3.98 -3.78 6.44
C GLU A 60 -2.47 -3.76 6.66
N ILE A 61 -1.85 -4.93 6.75
CA ILE A 61 -0.41 -5.10 6.86
C ILE A 61 0.06 -5.97 5.71
N LEU A 62 1.10 -5.53 4.99
CA LEU A 62 1.82 -6.36 4.03
C LEU A 62 2.96 -7.07 4.76
N ASP A 63 2.92 -8.40 4.81
CA ASP A 63 3.96 -9.21 5.42
C ASP A 63 5.24 -9.22 4.57
N HIS A 64 6.41 -9.02 5.20
CA HIS A 64 7.72 -9.04 4.56
C HIS A 64 8.60 -10.19 5.06
N ALA A 65 8.02 -11.14 5.79
CA ALA A 65 8.74 -12.35 6.16
C ALA A 65 9.22 -13.12 4.93
N GLU A 66 10.21 -13.98 5.11
CA GLU A 66 10.76 -14.82 4.04
C GLU A 66 9.64 -15.59 3.31
N GLY A 67 9.59 -15.44 2.00
CA GLY A 67 8.59 -16.06 1.13
C GLY A 67 7.17 -15.48 1.24
N ALA A 68 6.95 -14.33 1.89
CA ALA A 68 5.66 -13.63 1.88
C ALA A 68 5.44 -12.86 0.58
N ILE A 69 6.50 -12.35 -0.03
CA ILE A 69 6.45 -11.53 -1.25
C ILE A 69 7.00 -12.34 -2.43
N ASP A 70 6.23 -12.42 -3.50
CA ASP A 70 6.73 -12.91 -4.79
C ASP A 70 7.21 -11.74 -5.65
N LEU A 71 8.53 -11.53 -5.68
CA LEU A 71 9.18 -10.47 -6.45
C LEU A 71 9.47 -10.86 -7.91
N SER A 72 9.22 -12.11 -8.32
CA SER A 72 9.62 -12.63 -9.63
C SER A 72 9.06 -11.79 -10.76
N ARG A 73 7.74 -11.53 -10.75
CA ARG A 73 7.06 -10.73 -11.76
C ARG A 73 7.63 -9.31 -11.84
N LEU A 74 7.85 -8.66 -10.69
CA LEU A 74 8.35 -7.28 -10.65
C LEU A 74 9.78 -7.20 -11.17
N SER A 75 10.60 -8.20 -10.87
CA SER A 75 11.99 -8.30 -11.35
C SER A 75 12.09 -8.57 -12.85
N GLU A 76 11.18 -9.38 -13.42
CA GLU A 76 11.24 -9.79 -14.83
C GLU A 76 10.63 -8.76 -15.79
N MET A 77 9.52 -8.14 -15.41
CA MET A 77 8.74 -7.27 -16.29
C MET A 77 8.20 -6.00 -15.61
N GLY A 78 8.73 -5.65 -14.44
CA GLY A 78 8.25 -4.51 -13.69
C GLY A 78 8.57 -3.19 -14.38
N VAL A 79 7.58 -2.30 -14.42
CA VAL A 79 7.69 -0.94 -14.94
C VAL A 79 7.43 0.07 -13.84
N VAL A 80 7.96 1.28 -14.04
CA VAL A 80 7.65 2.44 -13.21
C VAL A 80 6.58 3.26 -13.92
N LEU A 81 5.44 3.47 -13.25
CA LEU A 81 4.34 4.27 -13.78
C LEU A 81 4.29 5.65 -13.11
N PHE A 82 3.43 6.52 -13.61
CA PHE A 82 3.05 7.76 -12.97
C PHE A 82 1.56 7.75 -12.62
N ASN A 83 1.25 7.87 -11.31
CA ASN A 83 -0.12 7.87 -10.77
C ASN A 83 -0.94 6.64 -11.19
N HIS A 84 -0.34 5.44 -11.24
CA HIS A 84 -0.99 4.18 -11.64
C HIS A 84 -1.57 4.17 -13.06
N ASP A 85 -1.18 5.15 -13.89
CA ASP A 85 -1.63 5.25 -15.27
C ASP A 85 -0.77 4.36 -16.16
N ARG A 86 -1.34 3.28 -16.67
CA ARG A 86 -0.66 2.27 -17.49
C ARG A 86 -0.16 2.80 -18.84
N ASP A 87 -0.70 3.94 -19.29
CA ASP A 87 -0.25 4.64 -20.50
C ASP A 87 0.90 5.62 -20.22
N LYS A 88 1.29 5.77 -18.94
CA LYS A 88 2.37 6.64 -18.49
C LYS A 88 3.49 5.84 -17.86
N VAL A 89 4.20 5.09 -18.69
CA VAL A 89 5.43 4.39 -18.29
C VAL A 89 6.56 5.42 -18.20
N MET A 90 7.22 5.46 -17.04
CA MET A 90 8.31 6.41 -16.75
C MET A 90 9.68 5.75 -16.77
N GLY A 91 9.73 4.42 -16.76
CA GLY A 91 10.97 3.67 -16.73
C GLY A 91 10.79 2.22 -16.34
N LYS A 92 11.90 1.54 -16.09
CA LYS A 92 11.97 0.12 -15.75
C LYS A 92 12.48 -0.09 -14.33
N ILE A 93 12.20 -1.25 -13.78
CA ILE A 93 12.77 -1.74 -12.53
C ILE A 93 13.99 -2.59 -12.88
N THR A 94 15.15 -2.27 -12.32
CA THR A 94 16.41 -2.96 -12.62
C THR A 94 16.79 -3.99 -11.56
N ARG A 95 16.31 -3.80 -10.33
CA ARG A 95 16.57 -4.71 -9.21
C ARG A 95 15.47 -4.58 -8.17
N THR A 96 15.14 -5.70 -7.48
CA THR A 96 14.23 -5.73 -6.32
C THR A 96 14.84 -6.55 -5.20
N TRP A 97 14.59 -6.16 -3.94
CA TRP A 97 15.03 -6.90 -2.76
C TRP A 97 14.16 -6.56 -1.54
N ILE A 98 14.33 -7.32 -0.47
CA ILE A 98 13.71 -7.04 0.83
C ILE A 98 14.83 -6.66 1.80
N GLU A 99 14.66 -5.57 2.51
CA GLU A 99 15.59 -5.05 3.50
C GLU A 99 14.82 -4.34 4.62
N ASP A 100 15.14 -4.62 5.87
CA ASP A 100 14.52 -4.01 7.07
C ASP A 100 12.98 -4.02 7.04
N ASN A 101 12.39 -5.17 6.71
CA ASN A 101 10.93 -5.35 6.55
C ASN A 101 10.30 -4.38 5.54
N ARG A 102 11.04 -4.04 4.48
CA ARG A 102 10.62 -3.19 3.38
C ARG A 102 10.89 -3.85 2.04
N GLY A 103 9.96 -3.69 1.12
CA GLY A 103 10.22 -3.97 -0.29
C GLY A 103 10.96 -2.79 -0.91
N CYS A 104 12.12 -3.05 -1.47
CA CYS A 104 13.00 -2.06 -2.08
C CYS A 104 13.21 -2.34 -3.57
N ALA A 105 13.43 -1.30 -4.34
CA ALA A 105 13.73 -1.41 -5.76
C ALA A 105 14.78 -0.39 -6.20
N GLU A 106 15.56 -0.77 -7.21
CA GLU A 106 16.31 0.14 -8.06
C GLU A 106 15.53 0.33 -9.35
N ILE A 107 15.34 1.59 -9.74
CA ILE A 107 14.61 1.99 -10.94
C ILE A 107 15.52 2.81 -11.85
N GLU A 108 15.23 2.77 -13.15
CA GLU A 108 15.90 3.60 -14.16
C GLU A 108 14.83 4.29 -15.01
N PHE A 109 14.83 5.63 -15.01
CA PHE A 109 13.90 6.42 -15.81
C PHE A 109 14.25 6.35 -17.30
N ASP A 110 13.23 6.29 -18.16
CA ASP A 110 13.36 6.37 -19.61
C ASP A 110 13.82 7.76 -20.08
N THR A 111 14.30 7.84 -21.32
CA THR A 111 14.90 9.06 -21.90
C THR A 111 13.90 9.96 -22.60
N ASP A 112 12.64 9.57 -22.72
CA ASP A 112 11.61 10.40 -23.34
C ASP A 112 11.29 11.65 -22.49
N GLU A 113 10.70 12.66 -23.13
CA GLU A 113 10.43 13.96 -22.51
C GLU A 113 9.55 13.85 -21.25
N ARG A 114 8.56 12.96 -21.26
CA ARG A 114 7.64 12.78 -20.12
C ARG A 114 8.35 12.18 -18.92
N ALA A 115 9.12 11.13 -19.14
CA ALA A 115 9.93 10.50 -18.11
C ALA A 115 10.98 11.46 -17.55
N GLU A 116 11.60 12.28 -18.42
CA GLU A 116 12.60 13.27 -18.01
C GLU A 116 12.00 14.32 -17.05
N VAL A 117 10.81 14.85 -17.34
CA VAL A 117 10.11 15.80 -16.46
C VAL A 117 9.86 15.20 -15.06
N ILE A 118 9.40 13.96 -15.00
CA ILE A 118 9.16 13.28 -13.71
C ILE A 118 10.48 13.00 -13.00
N ARG A 119 11.50 12.52 -13.71
CA ARG A 119 12.83 12.29 -13.14
C ARG A 119 13.41 13.54 -12.46
N GLN A 120 13.32 14.70 -13.13
CA GLN A 120 13.80 15.96 -12.57
C GLN A 120 13.05 16.36 -11.29
N LYS A 121 11.73 16.13 -11.24
CA LYS A 121 10.92 16.38 -10.04
C LYS A 121 11.25 15.43 -8.90
N VAL A 122 11.57 14.19 -9.20
CA VAL A 122 12.07 13.22 -8.22
C VAL A 122 13.44 13.63 -7.71
N ALA A 123 14.38 13.96 -8.62
CA ALA A 123 15.73 14.38 -8.28
C ALA A 123 15.75 15.67 -7.44
N SER A 124 14.86 16.62 -7.72
CA SER A 124 14.71 17.86 -6.93
C SER A 124 13.97 17.67 -5.61
N GLY A 125 13.42 16.46 -5.33
CA GLY A 125 12.61 16.21 -4.16
C GLY A 125 11.21 16.83 -4.20
N THR A 126 10.74 17.30 -5.36
CA THR A 126 9.35 17.78 -5.54
C THR A 126 8.36 16.62 -5.49
N LEU A 127 8.69 15.49 -6.12
CA LEU A 127 7.95 14.24 -6.06
C LEU A 127 8.67 13.25 -5.15
N LYS A 128 8.01 12.81 -4.09
CA LYS A 128 8.56 11.87 -3.10
C LYS A 128 7.62 10.68 -2.85
N GLY A 129 6.40 10.74 -3.37
CA GLY A 129 5.39 9.71 -3.19
C GLY A 129 5.71 8.49 -4.06
N VAL A 130 5.65 7.31 -3.45
CA VAL A 130 5.74 6.01 -4.12
C VAL A 130 4.50 5.22 -3.78
N SER A 131 3.96 4.53 -4.74
CA SER A 131 2.84 3.62 -4.55
C SER A 131 3.13 2.28 -5.22
N VAL A 132 2.59 1.21 -4.70
CA VAL A 132 2.70 -0.14 -5.26
C VAL A 132 1.33 -0.69 -5.60
N GLY A 133 1.15 -1.17 -6.82
CA GLY A 133 0.02 -2.02 -7.20
C GLY A 133 0.36 -3.47 -6.90
N TYR A 134 -0.54 -4.22 -6.26
CA TYR A 134 -0.28 -5.61 -5.87
C TYR A 134 -1.54 -6.46 -5.86
N SER A 135 -1.37 -7.77 -5.88
CA SER A 135 -2.39 -8.77 -5.59
C SER A 135 -2.04 -9.55 -4.32
N VAL A 136 -3.06 -10.07 -3.64
CA VAL A 136 -2.89 -10.86 -2.42
C VAL A 136 -3.49 -12.24 -2.61
N ASP A 137 -2.67 -13.27 -2.42
CA ASP A 137 -3.06 -14.67 -2.57
C ASP A 137 -3.55 -15.26 -1.24
N SER A 138 -3.05 -14.77 -0.10
CA SER A 138 -3.40 -15.30 1.21
C SER A 138 -3.46 -14.21 2.27
N TRP A 139 -4.55 -14.23 3.03
CA TRP A 139 -4.82 -13.33 4.15
C TRP A 139 -4.85 -14.05 5.49
N GLU A 140 -4.39 -13.37 6.54
CA GLU A 140 -4.66 -13.72 7.93
C GLU A 140 -5.42 -12.57 8.59
N GLU A 141 -6.61 -12.89 9.14
CA GLU A 141 -7.41 -11.94 9.90
C GLU A 141 -7.09 -12.08 11.39
N VAL A 142 -6.61 -11.00 12.02
CA VAL A 142 -6.33 -10.97 13.46
C VAL A 142 -7.40 -10.18 14.17
N MET A 143 -8.18 -10.87 15.00
CA MET A 143 -9.29 -10.28 15.74
C MET A 143 -8.81 -9.32 16.85
N PRO A 144 -9.64 -8.37 17.30
CA PRO A 144 -9.30 -7.48 18.41
C PRO A 144 -8.80 -8.23 19.65
N GLY A 145 -7.65 -7.80 20.18
CA GLY A 145 -7.02 -8.40 21.35
C GLY A 145 -6.39 -9.77 21.12
N LYS A 146 -6.29 -10.22 19.88
CA LYS A 146 -5.55 -11.42 19.48
C LYS A 146 -4.23 -11.02 18.83
N VAL A 147 -3.33 -11.99 18.73
CA VAL A 147 -2.02 -11.86 18.09
C VAL A 147 -1.98 -12.78 16.88
N SER A 148 -1.27 -12.39 15.84
CA SER A 148 -1.06 -13.18 14.64
C SER A 148 -0.39 -14.53 14.95
N THR A 149 -0.51 -15.49 14.03
CA THR A 149 0.02 -16.86 14.19
C THR A 149 1.52 -16.89 14.49
N ASP A 150 2.28 -15.94 13.96
CA ASP A 150 3.72 -15.78 14.18
C ASP A 150 4.08 -14.86 15.35
N GLY A 151 3.09 -14.30 16.03
CA GLY A 151 3.28 -13.43 17.20
C GLY A 151 3.71 -12.00 16.92
N ARG A 152 3.86 -11.59 15.64
CA ARG A 152 4.41 -10.26 15.28
C ARG A 152 3.40 -9.13 15.33
N PHE A 153 2.12 -9.40 15.03
CA PHE A 153 1.11 -8.36 14.87
C PHE A 153 -0.05 -8.55 15.82
N THR A 154 -0.53 -7.46 16.42
CA THR A 154 -1.69 -7.45 17.31
C THR A 154 -2.90 -6.87 16.59
N GLY A 155 -4.04 -7.56 16.64
CA GLY A 155 -5.28 -7.14 16.00
C GLY A 155 -6.02 -5.99 16.71
N PRO A 156 -6.99 -5.37 16.02
CA PRO A 156 -7.56 -5.88 14.77
C PRO A 156 -6.73 -5.51 13.55
N CYS A 157 -6.41 -6.45 12.68
CA CYS A 157 -5.77 -6.17 11.38
C CYS A 157 -5.94 -7.34 10.40
N SER A 158 -5.81 -7.05 9.11
CA SER A 158 -5.75 -8.03 8.03
C SER A 158 -4.34 -8.08 7.47
N ILE A 159 -3.68 -9.22 7.55
CA ILE A 159 -2.28 -9.40 7.13
C ILE A 159 -2.25 -10.10 5.78
N ALA A 160 -1.64 -9.48 4.78
CA ALA A 160 -1.36 -10.11 3.49
C ALA A 160 -0.14 -11.03 3.65
N ARG A 161 -0.37 -12.32 3.88
CA ARG A 161 0.69 -13.33 4.13
C ARG A 161 1.39 -13.81 2.88
N LYS A 162 0.71 -13.75 1.74
CA LYS A 162 1.27 -14.02 0.41
C LYS A 162 0.75 -12.97 -0.54
N TRP A 163 1.66 -12.25 -1.19
CA TRP A 163 1.30 -11.18 -2.10
C TRP A 163 2.36 -10.94 -3.16
N THR A 164 1.94 -10.37 -4.28
CA THR A 164 2.75 -10.15 -5.47
C THR A 164 2.65 -8.68 -5.88
N PRO A 165 3.73 -7.88 -5.84
CA PRO A 165 3.75 -6.55 -6.41
C PRO A 165 3.68 -6.63 -7.95
N LEU A 166 2.84 -5.79 -8.56
CA LEU A 166 2.54 -5.79 -9.99
C LEU A 166 3.24 -4.64 -10.72
N GLU A 167 3.35 -3.47 -10.09
CA GLU A 167 3.99 -2.27 -10.62
C GLU A 167 4.39 -1.33 -9.47
N ILE A 168 5.30 -0.40 -9.75
CA ILE A 168 5.65 0.71 -8.86
C ILE A 168 5.29 2.01 -9.55
N SER A 169 4.63 2.91 -8.85
CA SER A 169 4.27 4.23 -9.35
C SER A 169 4.94 5.34 -8.56
N ILE A 170 5.45 6.36 -9.28
CA ILE A 170 5.68 7.67 -8.68
C ILE A 170 4.33 8.38 -8.63
N VAL A 171 3.92 8.83 -7.44
CA VAL A 171 2.63 9.49 -7.26
C VAL A 171 2.77 10.94 -6.81
N SER A 172 1.89 11.80 -7.33
CA SER A 172 1.92 13.23 -7.00
C SER A 172 1.29 13.54 -5.66
N VAL A 173 0.27 12.78 -5.26
CA VAL A 173 -0.42 12.90 -3.98
C VAL A 173 -0.57 11.48 -3.42
N PRO A 174 0.25 11.09 -2.45
CA PRO A 174 0.05 9.81 -1.77
C PRO A 174 -1.24 9.85 -0.94
N ALA A 175 -1.95 8.72 -0.87
CA ALA A 175 -3.25 8.63 -0.18
C ALA A 175 -3.13 8.81 1.34
N ASP A 176 -1.96 8.55 1.91
CA ASP A 176 -1.69 8.76 3.32
C ASP A 176 -0.92 10.06 3.55
N ALA A 177 -1.64 11.08 4.06
CA ALA A 177 -1.04 12.37 4.42
C ALA A 177 -0.22 12.32 5.73
N SER A 178 -0.26 11.21 6.47
CA SER A 178 0.44 11.07 7.76
C SER A 178 1.93 10.80 7.63
N VAL A 179 2.44 10.55 6.41
CA VAL A 179 3.86 10.27 6.14
C VAL A 179 4.47 11.37 5.26
N GLY A 180 4.65 12.56 5.80
CA GLY A 180 5.39 13.67 5.18
C GLY A 180 6.81 13.75 5.74
N VAL A 181 7.79 13.94 4.86
CA VAL A 181 9.17 14.27 5.25
C VAL A 181 9.15 15.58 6.06
N GLY A 182 9.52 15.52 7.34
CA GLY A 182 9.68 16.68 8.21
C GLY A 182 8.93 16.65 9.54
N ARG A 183 8.22 15.58 9.88
CA ARG A 183 7.50 15.45 11.17
C ARG A 183 8.11 14.36 12.06
N GLU A 184 9.34 14.53 12.46
CA GLU A 184 9.91 13.70 13.56
C GLU A 184 9.52 14.17 14.96
N LEU A 185 8.73 15.24 15.11
CA LEU A 185 8.46 15.87 16.42
C LEU A 185 6.98 16.01 16.81
N GLU A 186 6.01 15.51 16.01
CA GLU A 186 4.57 15.66 16.38
C GLU A 186 3.86 14.32 16.66
N THR A 187 4.52 13.17 16.52
CA THR A 187 3.87 11.85 16.56
C THR A 187 3.45 11.38 17.97
N GLU A 188 4.05 11.89 19.03
CA GLU A 188 3.66 11.50 20.39
C GLU A 188 2.37 12.19 20.84
N GLN A 189 2.16 13.46 20.49
CA GLN A 189 0.98 14.21 20.91
C GLN A 189 -0.29 13.82 20.13
N GLU A 190 -0.18 13.60 18.82
CA GLU A 190 -1.31 13.15 17.99
C GLU A 190 -1.75 11.72 18.34
N SER A 191 -0.81 10.83 18.68
CA SER A 191 -1.15 9.48 19.11
C SER A 191 -1.85 9.46 20.48
N VAL A 192 -1.48 10.36 21.39
CA VAL A 192 -2.14 10.53 22.70
C VAL A 192 -3.55 11.07 22.50
N ASP A 193 -3.75 12.10 21.66
CA ASP A 193 -5.05 12.69 21.36
C ASP A 193 -6.01 11.70 20.66
N MET A 194 -5.49 10.88 19.75
CA MET A 194 -6.27 9.85 19.08
C MET A 194 -6.67 8.73 20.07
N MET A 195 -5.77 8.33 20.96
CA MET A 195 -6.05 7.32 21.99
C MET A 195 -7.10 7.82 22.98
N GLU A 196 -7.02 9.09 23.38
CA GLU A 196 -7.99 9.73 24.27
C GLU A 196 -9.37 9.85 23.62
N THR A 197 -9.43 10.16 22.32
CA THR A 197 -10.66 10.21 21.55
C THR A 197 -11.30 8.83 21.41
N LEU A 198 -10.53 7.77 21.15
CA LEU A 198 -11.01 6.39 21.11
C LEU A 198 -11.53 5.91 22.48
N LEU A 199 -10.85 6.27 23.58
CA LEU A 199 -11.30 5.99 24.94
C LEU A 199 -12.64 6.69 25.25
N ARG A 200 -12.81 7.94 24.87
CA ARG A 200 -14.08 8.70 25.03
C ARG A 200 -15.22 8.08 24.24
N LEU A 201 -14.98 7.65 22.99
CA LEU A 201 -15.98 6.96 22.16
C LEU A 201 -16.37 5.60 22.73
N THR A 202 -15.40 4.86 23.26
CA THR A 202 -15.66 3.54 23.88
C THR A 202 -16.49 3.69 25.15
N THR A 203 -16.17 4.70 25.98
CA THR A 203 -16.92 5.02 27.21
C THR A 203 -18.34 5.49 26.89
N TYR A 204 -18.50 6.34 25.86
CA TYR A 204 -19.81 6.80 25.37
C TYR A 204 -20.69 5.63 24.91
N ASN A 205 -20.15 4.72 24.12
CA ASN A 205 -20.86 3.54 23.65
C ASN A 205 -21.24 2.59 24.78
N LYS A 206 -20.39 2.41 25.80
CA LYS A 206 -20.68 1.61 27.00
C LYS A 206 -21.87 2.20 27.78
N ASN A 207 -21.86 3.53 28.00
CA ASN A 207 -22.94 4.23 28.71
C ASN A 207 -24.27 4.16 27.92
N LEU A 208 -24.23 4.21 26.59
CA LEU A 208 -25.41 4.02 25.72
C LEU A 208 -26.04 2.62 25.85
N MET A 209 -25.21 1.60 26.07
CA MET A 209 -25.68 0.23 26.28
C MET A 209 -26.25 -0.01 27.67
N GLU A 210 -25.78 0.71 28.68
CA GLU A 210 -26.29 0.63 30.05
C GLU A 210 -27.65 1.34 30.23
N VAL A 211 -27.89 2.43 29.47
CA VAL A 211 -29.16 3.17 29.50
C VAL A 211 -30.31 2.44 28.77
N LYS A 212 -30.01 1.44 27.92
CA LYS A 212 -31.00 0.65 27.18
C LYS A 212 -31.40 -0.67 27.90
N ARG A 213 -30.98 -0.86 29.12
CA ARG A 213 -31.44 -1.96 30.03
C ARG A 213 -32.35 -1.39 31.09
#